data_50765c564ad3ad12360aaa2ea1ff47a2
#
_entry.id   50765c564ad3ad12360aaa2ea1ff47a2
#
_cell.length_a   1.000
_cell.length_b   1.000
_cell.length_c   1.000
_cell.angle_alpha   90.00
_cell.angle_beta   90.00
_cell.angle_gamma   90.00
#
_symmetry.space_group_name_H-M   'P 1'
#
loop_
_entity.id
_entity.type
_entity.pdbx_description
1 polymer ?
#
loop_
_entity_poly.entity_id
_entity_poly.type
_entity_poly.pdbx_seq_one_letter_code
_entity_poly.pdbx_strand_id
1 'polypeptide(L)'
;MNKILKYRILTIMITAILLFLSGCHVISQQVREQVKPETSFPDVLQDPERFKGQMIIVSGVIIETTNTKEGTLIKVLQRPAGFRGQPKDTDITEGRFIAQDERFLDPAVYTKDRELTLAGEIQGKRILPTGEMEYTYPVI
;
A
#
# COMPACT_ATOMS: atom_id res chain seq x y z
N MET A 1 -39.12 33.12 10.68
CA MET A 1 -38.25 32.05 11.27
C MET A 1 -37.28 32.70 12.23
N ASN A 2 -37.34 32.32 13.51
CA ASN A 2 -36.54 32.94 14.57
C ASN A 2 -35.03 32.74 14.31
N LYS A 3 -34.23 33.80 14.61
CA LYS A 3 -32.76 33.73 14.45
C LYS A 3 -32.15 32.50 15.16
N ILE A 4 -32.67 32.18 16.35
CA ILE A 4 -32.25 31.00 17.14
C ILE A 4 -32.46 29.67 16.37
N LEU A 5 -33.58 29.53 15.67
CA LEU A 5 -33.90 28.36 14.89
C LEU A 5 -32.96 28.19 13.68
N LYS A 6 -32.59 29.30 13.03
CA LYS A 6 -31.61 29.31 11.93
C LYS A 6 -30.22 28.83 12.39
N TYR A 7 -29.76 29.34 13.56
CA TYR A 7 -28.46 28.89 14.12
C TYR A 7 -28.49 27.42 14.52
N ARG A 8 -29.57 26.91 15.09
CA ARG A 8 -29.70 25.48 15.42
C ARG A 8 -29.66 24.62 14.19
N ILE A 9 -30.37 24.99 13.13
CA ILE A 9 -30.34 24.26 11.85
C ILE A 9 -28.92 24.27 11.23
N LEU A 10 -28.28 25.44 11.24
CA LEU A 10 -26.92 25.59 10.74
C LEU A 10 -25.93 24.73 11.53
N THR A 11 -26.03 24.68 12.85
CA THR A 11 -25.17 23.85 13.70
C THR A 11 -25.39 22.37 13.43
N ILE A 12 -26.63 21.92 13.28
CA ILE A 12 -26.96 20.52 12.95
C ILE A 12 -26.39 20.15 11.57
N MET A 13 -26.53 21.03 10.58
CA MET A 13 -25.96 20.79 9.24
C MET A 13 -24.44 20.69 9.28
N ILE A 14 -23.76 21.58 10.00
CA ILE A 14 -22.29 21.55 10.12
C ILE A 14 -21.85 20.25 10.83
N THR A 15 -22.56 19.86 11.90
CA THR A 15 -22.25 18.61 12.62
C THR A 15 -22.48 17.39 11.73
N ALA A 16 -23.55 17.37 10.95
CA ALA A 16 -23.82 16.31 9.99
C ALA A 16 -22.73 16.22 8.89
N ILE A 17 -22.30 17.35 8.34
CA ILE A 17 -21.23 17.41 7.34
C ILE A 17 -19.90 16.90 7.93
N LEU A 18 -19.57 17.23 9.17
CA LEU A 18 -18.37 16.73 9.85
C LEU A 18 -18.38 15.21 10.07
N LEU A 19 -19.54 14.62 10.29
CA LEU A 19 -19.69 13.16 10.44
C LEU A 19 -19.50 12.39 9.11
N PHE A 20 -19.76 13.01 7.96
CA PHE A 20 -19.54 12.42 6.64
C PHE A 20 -18.09 12.50 6.13
N LEU A 21 -17.22 13.26 6.81
CA LEU A 21 -15.80 13.41 6.45
C LEU A 21 -14.92 12.26 6.95
N SER A 22 -15.47 11.23 7.59
CA SER A 22 -14.76 9.99 7.97
C SER A 22 -14.40 9.21 6.70
N GLY A 23 -13.35 9.61 6.02
CA GLY A 23 -12.91 8.98 4.79
C GLY A 23 -12.46 7.52 5.02
N CYS A 24 -13.02 6.58 4.29
CA CYS A 24 -12.52 5.21 4.24
C CYS A 24 -11.08 5.22 3.71
N HIS A 25 -10.13 4.76 4.54
CA HIS A 25 -8.76 4.47 4.11
C HIS A 25 -8.67 3.03 3.58
N VAL A 26 -7.80 2.79 2.61
CA VAL A 26 -7.55 1.45 2.05
C VAL A 26 -7.03 0.49 3.12
N ILE A 27 -6.16 0.97 4.02
CA ILE A 27 -5.61 0.19 5.14
C ILE A 27 -6.23 0.67 6.47
N SER A 28 -6.66 -0.27 7.30
CA SER A 28 -7.26 0.03 8.61
C SER A 28 -6.29 0.78 9.55
N GLN A 29 -6.84 1.55 10.48
CA GLN A 29 -6.05 2.30 11.46
C GLN A 29 -5.18 1.37 12.32
N GLN A 30 -5.72 0.23 12.76
CA GLN A 30 -5.00 -0.75 13.58
C GLN A 30 -3.73 -1.26 12.90
N VAL A 31 -3.77 -1.48 11.59
CA VAL A 31 -2.61 -1.93 10.82
C VAL A 31 -1.61 -0.79 10.63
N ARG A 32 -2.09 0.44 10.41
CA ARG A 32 -1.21 1.61 10.29
C ARG A 32 -0.41 1.91 11.56
N GLU A 33 -1.00 1.67 12.72
CA GLU A 33 -0.34 1.85 14.03
C GLU A 33 0.82 0.86 14.29
N GLN A 34 0.87 -0.26 13.53
CA GLN A 34 1.96 -1.24 13.61
C GLN A 34 3.19 -0.84 12.79
N VAL A 35 3.05 0.12 11.88
CA VAL A 35 4.15 0.61 11.05
C VAL A 35 4.94 1.65 11.83
N LYS A 36 6.24 1.42 11.98
CA LYS A 36 7.13 2.37 12.62
C LYS A 36 7.37 3.58 11.71
N PRO A 37 7.38 4.82 12.24
CA PRO A 37 7.60 6.03 11.45
C PRO A 37 8.90 6.04 10.65
N GLU A 38 9.95 5.37 11.16
CA GLU A 38 11.26 5.28 10.53
C GLU A 38 11.35 4.24 9.42
N THR A 39 10.30 3.41 9.21
CA THR A 39 10.30 2.39 8.15
C THR A 39 9.79 3.00 6.85
N SER A 40 10.69 3.53 6.05
CA SER A 40 10.38 4.06 4.71
C SER A 40 10.74 3.07 3.61
N PHE A 41 10.03 3.11 2.48
CA PHE A 41 10.33 2.20 1.36
C PHE A 41 11.72 2.41 0.76
N PRO A 42 12.25 3.64 0.58
CA PRO A 42 13.62 3.85 0.12
C PRO A 42 14.68 3.19 1.01
N ASP A 43 14.50 3.27 2.34
CA ASP A 43 15.43 2.65 3.29
C ASP A 43 15.35 1.12 3.21
N VAL A 44 14.15 0.57 3.10
CA VAL A 44 13.92 -0.87 2.91
C VAL A 44 14.50 -1.35 1.58
N LEU A 45 14.38 -0.57 0.50
CA LEU A 45 14.95 -0.92 -0.81
C LEU A 45 16.49 -0.98 -0.74
N GLN A 46 17.11 -0.07 0.02
CA GLN A 46 18.54 -0.01 0.18
C GLN A 46 19.11 -1.19 1.00
N ASP A 47 18.44 -1.57 2.08
CA ASP A 47 18.86 -2.68 2.95
C ASP A 47 17.64 -3.45 3.50
N PRO A 48 17.01 -4.34 2.71
CA PRO A 48 15.81 -5.07 3.15
C PRO A 48 16.05 -5.97 4.37
N GLU A 49 17.26 -6.50 4.53
CA GLU A 49 17.60 -7.40 5.64
C GLU A 49 17.60 -6.67 7.00
N ARG A 50 17.99 -5.40 7.02
CA ARG A 50 17.96 -4.56 8.22
C ARG A 50 16.54 -4.38 8.77
N PHE A 51 15.55 -4.37 7.91
CA PHE A 51 14.14 -4.12 8.25
C PHE A 51 13.31 -5.40 8.38
N LYS A 52 13.93 -6.57 8.24
CA LYS A 52 13.24 -7.86 8.33
C LYS A 52 12.45 -7.98 9.63
N GLY A 53 11.20 -8.45 9.54
CA GLY A 53 10.27 -8.55 10.66
C GLY A 53 9.50 -7.25 10.99
N GLN A 54 9.79 -6.14 10.31
CA GLN A 54 9.06 -4.89 10.51
C GLN A 54 7.88 -4.79 9.55
N MET A 55 6.79 -4.19 10.03
CA MET A 55 5.62 -3.90 9.19
C MET A 55 5.84 -2.67 8.33
N ILE A 56 5.43 -2.75 7.08
CA ILE A 56 5.42 -1.63 6.14
C ILE A 56 4.08 -1.58 5.40
N ILE A 57 3.66 -0.38 5.01
CA ILE A 57 2.56 -0.18 4.07
C ILE A 57 3.15 0.36 2.78
N VAL A 58 2.89 -0.33 1.69
CA VAL A 58 3.38 0.04 0.35
C VAL A 58 2.25 -0.01 -0.67
N SER A 59 2.36 0.83 -1.67
CA SER A 59 1.42 0.91 -2.78
C SER A 59 2.13 0.91 -4.11
N GLY A 60 1.46 0.50 -5.16
CA GLY A 60 2.04 0.48 -6.49
C GLY A 60 1.12 -0.16 -7.53
N VAL A 61 1.73 -0.52 -8.65
CA VAL A 61 1.06 -1.13 -9.80
C VAL A 61 1.68 -2.49 -10.07
N ILE A 62 0.85 -3.50 -10.28
CA ILE A 62 1.27 -4.87 -10.55
C ILE A 62 2.00 -4.93 -11.89
N ILE A 63 3.21 -5.49 -11.89
CA ILE A 63 4.00 -5.79 -13.09
C ILE A 63 3.70 -7.21 -13.56
N GLU A 64 3.69 -8.17 -12.62
CA GLU A 64 3.55 -9.59 -12.90
C GLU A 64 3.05 -10.33 -11.66
N THR A 65 2.20 -11.32 -11.85
CA THR A 65 1.74 -12.25 -10.80
C THR A 65 2.10 -13.66 -11.18
N THR A 66 2.82 -14.35 -10.31
CA THR A 66 3.32 -15.72 -10.52
C THR A 66 2.91 -16.61 -9.36
N ASN A 67 2.19 -17.71 -9.66
CA ASN A 67 1.88 -18.75 -8.68
C ASN A 67 3.00 -19.76 -8.60
N THR A 68 3.39 -20.10 -7.39
CA THR A 68 4.40 -21.11 -7.07
C THR A 68 3.79 -22.18 -6.16
N LYS A 69 4.57 -23.22 -5.85
CA LYS A 69 4.14 -24.24 -4.87
C LYS A 69 4.02 -23.67 -3.44
N GLU A 70 4.66 -22.53 -3.16
CA GLU A 70 4.74 -21.89 -1.85
C GLU A 70 3.76 -20.71 -1.71
N GLY A 71 2.92 -20.49 -2.73
CA GLY A 71 1.98 -19.36 -2.75
C GLY A 71 2.14 -18.48 -3.99
N THR A 72 1.75 -17.23 -3.87
CA THR A 72 1.76 -16.26 -4.97
C THR A 72 2.82 -15.19 -4.74
N LEU A 73 3.57 -14.88 -5.79
CA LEU A 73 4.51 -13.76 -5.86
C LEU A 73 3.95 -12.70 -6.82
N ILE A 74 3.82 -11.48 -6.35
CA ILE A 74 3.38 -10.33 -7.16
C ILE A 74 4.53 -9.33 -7.23
N LYS A 75 5.10 -9.13 -8.41
CA LYS A 75 6.06 -8.04 -8.67
C LYS A 75 5.30 -6.73 -8.82
N VAL A 76 5.70 -5.73 -8.08
CA VAL A 76 5.02 -4.43 -8.03
C VAL A 76 6.02 -3.30 -8.31
N LEU A 77 5.62 -2.37 -9.18
CA LEU A 77 6.27 -1.08 -9.31
C LEU A 77 5.71 -0.16 -8.24
N GLN A 78 6.55 0.24 -7.28
CA GLN A 78 6.14 1.11 -6.20
C GLN A 78 5.66 2.46 -6.75
N ARG A 79 4.59 2.99 -6.18
CA ARG A 79 4.10 4.37 -6.38
C ARG A 79 3.77 4.99 -5.03
N PRO A 80 3.99 6.33 -4.87
CA PRO A 80 3.61 7.01 -3.63
C PRO A 80 2.13 6.84 -3.34
N ALA A 81 1.79 6.66 -2.06
CA ALA A 81 0.40 6.57 -1.64
C ALA A 81 -0.30 7.94 -1.70
N GLY A 82 -1.55 7.94 -2.13
CA GLY A 82 -2.45 9.08 -2.03
C GLY A 82 -3.01 9.23 -0.61
N PHE A 83 -3.90 10.21 -0.45
CA PHE A 83 -4.48 10.57 0.86
C PHE A 83 -5.24 9.40 1.53
N ARG A 84 -5.88 8.53 0.74
CA ARG A 84 -6.62 7.36 1.25
C ARG A 84 -5.78 6.07 1.25
N GLY A 85 -4.49 6.16 0.87
CA GLY A 85 -3.58 5.03 0.78
C GLY A 85 -3.55 4.32 -0.59
N GLN A 86 -4.35 4.75 -1.57
CA GLN A 86 -4.27 4.24 -2.94
C GLN A 86 -2.99 4.74 -3.64
N PRO A 87 -2.44 4.01 -4.62
CA PRO A 87 -1.34 4.50 -5.44
C PRO A 87 -1.73 5.81 -6.15
N LYS A 88 -0.80 6.76 -6.22
CA LYS A 88 -1.00 7.96 -7.05
C LYS A 88 -0.82 7.61 -8.52
N ASP A 89 -1.60 8.25 -9.38
CA ASP A 89 -1.36 8.22 -10.83
C ASP A 89 -0.19 9.16 -11.16
N THR A 90 1.01 8.59 -11.24
CA THR A 90 2.27 9.31 -11.45
C THR A 90 3.34 8.37 -11.98
N ASP A 91 4.32 8.92 -12.70
CA ASP A 91 5.51 8.19 -13.15
C ASP A 91 6.61 8.15 -12.07
N ILE A 92 6.39 8.78 -10.92
CA ILE A 92 7.33 8.76 -9.80
C ILE A 92 7.30 7.37 -9.15
N THR A 93 8.47 6.75 -9.05
CA THR A 93 8.68 5.46 -8.38
C THR A 93 10.00 5.49 -7.61
N GLU A 94 10.03 4.80 -6.49
CA GLU A 94 11.26 4.57 -5.71
C GLU A 94 11.88 3.20 -6.03
N GLY A 95 11.20 2.36 -6.82
CA GLY A 95 11.71 1.06 -7.25
C GLY A 95 10.63 0.00 -7.31
N ARG A 96 11.04 -1.25 -7.13
CA ARG A 96 10.16 -2.42 -7.23
C ARG A 96 10.27 -3.28 -5.96
N PHE A 97 9.21 -4.00 -5.65
CA PHE A 97 9.19 -4.98 -4.58
C PHE A 97 8.40 -6.23 -4.99
N ILE A 98 8.50 -7.29 -4.20
CA ILE A 98 7.69 -8.49 -4.32
C ILE A 98 6.74 -8.54 -3.13
N ALA A 99 5.44 -8.59 -3.41
CA ALA A 99 4.45 -9.01 -2.43
C ALA A 99 4.34 -10.54 -2.47
N GLN A 100 4.52 -11.19 -1.33
CA GLN A 100 4.40 -12.64 -1.19
C GLN A 100 3.18 -12.98 -0.35
N ASP A 101 2.32 -13.85 -0.88
CA ASP A 101 1.16 -14.39 -0.14
C ASP A 101 1.20 -15.91 -0.20
N GLU A 102 1.02 -16.59 0.93
CA GLU A 102 1.00 -18.05 1.00
C GLU A 102 -0.22 -18.67 0.28
N ARG A 103 -1.26 -17.85 0.03
CA ARG A 103 -2.47 -18.27 -0.66
C ARG A 103 -2.26 -18.24 -2.17
N PHE A 104 -3.06 -19.04 -2.86
CA PHE A 104 -3.25 -18.88 -4.29
C PHE A 104 -4.08 -17.63 -4.57
N LEU A 105 -3.48 -16.65 -5.23
CA LEU A 105 -4.16 -15.46 -5.75
C LEU A 105 -4.30 -15.62 -7.27
N ASP A 106 -5.54 -15.49 -7.76
CA ASP A 106 -5.84 -15.68 -9.17
C ASP A 106 -5.18 -14.58 -10.04
N PRO A 107 -4.26 -14.91 -10.97
CA PRO A 107 -3.62 -13.93 -11.84
C PRO A 107 -4.62 -13.18 -12.74
N ALA A 108 -5.81 -13.72 -12.98
CA ALA A 108 -6.87 -13.02 -13.70
C ALA A 108 -7.49 -11.89 -12.88
N VAL A 109 -7.38 -11.96 -11.54
CA VAL A 109 -7.80 -10.89 -10.62
C VAL A 109 -6.63 -9.93 -10.35
N TYR A 110 -5.45 -10.48 -10.07
CA TYR A 110 -4.23 -9.71 -9.79
C TYR A 110 -3.41 -9.51 -11.06
N THR A 111 -4.03 -8.85 -12.05
CA THR A 111 -3.44 -8.70 -13.38
C THR A 111 -2.44 -7.55 -13.43
N LYS A 112 -1.57 -7.57 -14.44
CA LYS A 112 -0.70 -6.45 -14.78
C LYS A 112 -1.49 -5.13 -14.88
N ASP A 113 -0.85 -4.04 -14.49
CA ASP A 113 -1.36 -2.65 -14.49
C ASP A 113 -2.47 -2.38 -13.46
N ARG A 114 -2.85 -3.36 -12.64
CA ARG A 114 -3.78 -3.15 -11.54
C ARG A 114 -3.09 -2.51 -10.34
N GLU A 115 -3.78 -1.57 -9.71
CA GLU A 115 -3.33 -0.92 -8.48
C GLU A 115 -3.39 -1.88 -7.28
N LEU A 116 -2.37 -1.80 -6.44
CA LEU A 116 -2.25 -2.59 -5.22
C LEU A 116 -1.78 -1.69 -4.07
N THR A 117 -2.41 -1.83 -2.92
CA THR A 117 -1.92 -1.33 -1.64
C THR A 117 -1.96 -2.48 -0.65
N LEU A 118 -0.84 -2.74 0.00
CA LEU A 118 -0.75 -3.78 1.00
C LEU A 118 -0.05 -3.28 2.27
N ALA A 119 -0.34 -3.94 3.37
CA ALA A 119 0.45 -3.90 4.59
C ALA A 119 1.00 -5.31 4.81
N GLY A 120 2.29 -5.41 5.06
CA GLY A 120 2.95 -6.70 5.24
C GLY A 120 4.23 -6.57 6.04
N GLU A 121 4.72 -7.70 6.49
CA GLU A 121 6.00 -7.83 7.17
C GLU A 121 7.12 -8.01 6.15
N ILE A 122 8.21 -7.26 6.32
CA ILE A 122 9.39 -7.38 5.45
C ILE A 122 10.08 -8.71 5.73
N GLN A 123 10.17 -9.57 4.69
CA GLN A 123 10.74 -10.91 4.78
C GLN A 123 12.23 -10.97 4.40
N GLY A 124 12.79 -9.86 3.93
CA GLY A 124 14.16 -9.77 3.41
C GLY A 124 14.18 -9.44 1.93
N LYS A 125 15.03 -10.12 1.14
CA LYS A 125 15.22 -9.81 -0.28
C LYS A 125 15.24 -11.05 -1.17
N ARG A 126 14.92 -10.85 -2.46
CA ARG A 126 15.19 -11.78 -3.56
C ARG A 126 15.93 -11.06 -4.67
N ILE A 127 16.92 -11.71 -5.25
CA ILE A 127 17.62 -11.22 -6.44
C ILE A 127 17.04 -11.97 -7.63
N LEU A 128 16.42 -11.25 -8.55
CA LEU A 128 15.79 -11.82 -9.73
C LEU A 128 16.21 -11.04 -10.98
N PRO A 129 16.27 -11.72 -12.14
CA PRO A 129 16.54 -11.03 -13.40
C PRO A 129 15.44 -10.03 -13.74
N THR A 130 15.84 -8.86 -14.23
CA THR A 130 14.97 -7.83 -14.77
C THR A 130 15.56 -7.43 -16.12
N GLY A 131 15.07 -8.01 -17.20
CA GLY A 131 15.75 -7.98 -18.49
C GLY A 131 17.09 -8.72 -18.41
N GLU A 132 18.17 -8.05 -18.84
CA GLU A 132 19.53 -8.61 -18.81
C GLU A 132 20.27 -8.32 -17.49
N MET A 133 19.65 -7.59 -16.54
CA MET A 133 20.24 -7.19 -15.28
C MET A 133 19.61 -7.92 -14.09
N GLU A 134 20.39 -8.09 -13.03
CA GLU A 134 19.86 -8.53 -11.74
C GLU A 134 19.30 -7.33 -10.96
N TYR A 135 18.16 -7.53 -10.33
CA TYR A 135 17.52 -6.53 -9.47
C TYR A 135 17.24 -7.14 -8.09
N THR A 136 17.59 -6.38 -7.05
CA THR A 136 17.30 -6.77 -5.66
C THR A 136 15.90 -6.28 -5.28
N TYR A 137 15.00 -7.21 -5.08
CA TYR A 137 13.63 -6.94 -4.66
C TYR A 137 13.49 -7.11 -3.15
N PRO A 138 13.06 -6.09 -2.40
CA PRO A 138 12.46 -6.34 -1.07
C PRO A 138 11.30 -7.30 -1.20
N VAL A 139 11.12 -8.21 -0.23
CA VAL A 139 9.99 -9.15 -0.14
C VAL A 139 9.15 -8.76 1.06
N ILE A 140 7.85 -8.55 0.83
CA ILE A 140 6.87 -8.10 1.82
C ILE A 140 5.71 -9.07 1.85
#